data_41c051102d4a29695434b192e6b215b3
#
_entry.id   41c051102d4a29695434b192e6b215b3
#
_cell.length_a   1.000
_cell.length_b   1.000
_cell.length_c   1.000
_cell.angle_alpha   90.00
_cell.angle_beta   90.00
_cell.angle_gamma   90.00
#
_symmetry.space_group_name_H-M   'P 1'
#
loop_
_entity.id
_entity.type
_entity.pdbx_description
1 polymer ?
#
loop_
_entity_poly.entity_id
_entity_poly.type
_entity_poly.pdbx_seq_one_letter_code
_entity_poly.pdbx_strand_id
1 'polypeptide(L)'
;MSEIYNEAYYHSGCGPVPYEEPEHWVKFFDGIADRIVSDLHPETVLDAGCAMGYLVAALRDRGVKAYGVDISQYAVSMVREDIRPYCFVGSLTEKLPAELPEKYDLVVTIEVLEHLYAEDGERAIQHLCQLSDTILFSSTPDDFSERTHVNVQQREYWAKLFFKNGFMD
;
A
#
# COMPACT_ATOMS: atom_id res chain seq x y z
N MET A 1 -12.82 -5.10 -10.20
CA MET A 1 -11.39 -4.78 -10.09
C MET A 1 -10.60 -5.84 -9.32
N SER A 2 -11.09 -6.41 -8.22
CA SER A 2 -10.37 -7.44 -7.44
C SER A 2 -9.94 -8.69 -8.22
N GLU A 3 -10.69 -9.09 -9.25
CA GLU A 3 -10.40 -10.30 -10.06
C GLU A 3 -9.12 -10.18 -10.92
N ILE A 4 -8.64 -8.97 -11.17
CA ILE A 4 -7.42 -8.73 -11.95
C ILE A 4 -6.18 -9.09 -11.13
N TYR A 5 -6.18 -8.77 -9.82
CA TYR A 5 -5.06 -8.98 -8.92
C TYR A 5 -5.10 -10.39 -8.32
N ASN A 6 -4.96 -11.39 -9.20
CA ASN A 6 -4.96 -12.81 -8.89
C ASN A 6 -3.54 -13.40 -8.94
N GLU A 7 -3.42 -14.72 -8.79
CA GLU A 7 -2.15 -15.45 -8.86
C GLU A 7 -1.33 -15.10 -10.10
N ALA A 8 -1.97 -15.07 -11.28
CA ALA A 8 -1.26 -14.78 -12.54
C ALA A 8 -0.68 -13.36 -12.57
N TYR A 9 -1.36 -12.38 -11.95
CA TYR A 9 -0.84 -11.04 -11.81
C TYR A 9 0.43 -11.00 -10.96
N TYR A 10 0.41 -11.58 -9.77
CA TYR A 10 1.57 -11.58 -8.87
C TYR A 10 2.73 -12.43 -9.37
N HIS A 11 2.42 -13.45 -10.19
CA HIS A 11 3.45 -14.29 -10.81
C HIS A 11 4.18 -13.60 -11.97
N SER A 12 3.50 -12.81 -12.78
CA SER A 12 4.07 -12.30 -14.04
C SER A 12 3.56 -10.93 -14.50
N GLY A 13 2.66 -10.31 -13.76
CA GLY A 13 2.01 -9.05 -14.13
C GLY A 13 2.56 -7.81 -13.42
N CYS A 14 3.17 -7.95 -12.24
CA CYS A 14 3.61 -6.84 -11.41
C CYS A 14 5.12 -6.55 -11.52
N GLY A 15 5.69 -6.69 -12.71
CA GLY A 15 7.09 -6.34 -12.97
C GLY A 15 8.00 -7.52 -13.31
N PRO A 16 9.32 -7.29 -13.41
CA PRO A 16 10.29 -8.29 -13.90
C PRO A 16 10.63 -9.38 -12.88
N VAL A 17 10.35 -9.14 -11.59
CA VAL A 17 10.57 -10.12 -10.51
C VAL A 17 9.20 -10.56 -9.99
N PRO A 18 8.88 -11.88 -10.05
CA PRO A 18 7.63 -12.38 -9.48
C PRO A 18 7.45 -11.93 -8.03
N TYR A 19 6.28 -11.42 -7.70
CA TYR A 19 6.03 -10.92 -6.33
C TYR A 19 6.04 -12.05 -5.29
N GLU A 20 5.93 -13.28 -5.75
CA GLU A 20 6.01 -14.50 -4.95
C GLU A 20 7.44 -14.93 -4.61
N GLU A 21 8.49 -14.21 -5.11
CA GLU A 21 9.89 -14.47 -4.75
C GLU A 21 10.24 -13.76 -3.43
N PRO A 22 10.13 -14.44 -2.27
CA PRO A 22 10.20 -13.78 -0.98
C PRO A 22 11.59 -13.21 -0.68
N GLU A 23 12.68 -13.83 -1.14
CA GLU A 23 14.03 -13.35 -0.88
C GLU A 23 14.26 -11.93 -1.40
N HIS A 24 13.75 -11.63 -2.60
CA HIS A 24 13.85 -10.29 -3.19
C HIS A 24 13.02 -9.27 -2.42
N TRP A 25 11.73 -9.57 -2.25
CA TRP A 25 10.78 -8.61 -1.70
C TRP A 25 10.92 -8.41 -0.20
N VAL A 26 11.26 -9.44 0.56
CA VAL A 26 11.59 -9.30 2.00
C VAL A 26 12.76 -8.33 2.16
N LYS A 27 13.86 -8.50 1.40
CA LYS A 27 15.00 -7.59 1.49
C LYS A 27 14.65 -6.16 1.09
N PHE A 28 13.83 -5.99 0.06
CA PHE A 28 13.37 -4.67 -0.39
C PHE A 28 12.56 -3.95 0.69
N PHE A 29 11.53 -4.61 1.23
CA PHE A 29 10.67 -4.03 2.25
C PHE A 29 11.33 -3.93 3.62
N ASP A 30 12.30 -4.77 3.96
CA ASP A 30 13.15 -4.61 5.14
C ASP A 30 13.89 -3.28 5.11
N GLY A 31 14.48 -2.91 3.96
CA GLY A 31 15.14 -1.61 3.80
C GLY A 31 14.19 -0.43 3.97
N ILE A 32 12.96 -0.54 3.47
CA ILE A 32 11.92 0.50 3.65
C ILE A 32 11.50 0.58 5.12
N ALA A 33 11.25 -0.57 5.78
CA ALA A 33 10.87 -0.61 7.18
C ALA A 33 11.95 -0.02 8.10
N ASP A 34 13.24 -0.31 7.83
CA ASP A 34 14.36 0.30 8.56
C ASP A 34 14.32 1.83 8.48
N ARG A 35 14.06 2.40 7.30
CA ARG A 35 13.95 3.84 7.10
C ARG A 35 12.71 4.42 7.79
N ILE A 36 11.56 3.77 7.68
CA ILE A 36 10.33 4.21 8.37
C ILE A 36 10.56 4.27 9.87
N VAL A 37 11.12 3.22 10.46
CA VAL A 37 11.35 3.16 11.91
C VAL A 37 12.41 4.18 12.34
N SER A 38 13.52 4.32 11.59
CA SER A 38 14.61 5.23 11.96
C SER A 38 14.26 6.70 11.79
N ASP A 39 13.45 7.06 10.80
CA ASP A 39 13.24 8.45 10.43
C ASP A 39 11.92 9.01 10.95
N LEU A 40 10.88 8.17 11.05
CA LEU A 40 9.52 8.59 11.41
C LEU A 40 9.04 8.08 12.78
N HIS A 41 9.66 7.02 13.31
CA HIS A 41 9.33 6.43 14.62
C HIS A 41 7.84 6.16 14.88
N PRO A 42 7.04 5.63 13.94
CA PRO A 42 5.62 5.41 14.16
C PRO A 42 5.39 4.25 15.13
N GLU A 43 4.35 4.35 15.98
CA GLU A 43 3.86 3.23 16.78
C GLU A 43 2.86 2.37 16.00
N THR A 44 2.05 3.03 15.16
CA THR A 44 0.98 2.41 14.36
C THR A 44 1.11 2.78 12.88
N VAL A 45 1.03 1.78 11.99
CA VAL A 45 1.16 1.96 10.54
C VAL A 45 0.05 1.21 9.81
N LEU A 46 -0.55 1.84 8.80
CA LEU A 46 -1.36 1.17 7.78
C LEU A 46 -0.57 1.09 6.48
N ASP A 47 -0.41 -0.11 5.95
CA ASP A 47 0.06 -0.37 4.59
C ASP A 47 -1.17 -0.52 3.67
N ALA A 48 -1.46 0.53 2.91
CA ALA A 48 -2.62 0.64 2.05
C ALA A 48 -2.28 0.18 0.63
N GLY A 49 -2.69 -1.04 0.27
CA GLY A 49 -2.24 -1.80 -0.88
C GLY A 49 -1.11 -2.75 -0.49
N CYS A 50 -1.29 -3.49 0.59
CA CYS A 50 -0.22 -4.28 1.22
C CYS A 50 0.19 -5.55 0.45
N ALA A 51 -0.52 -5.93 -0.60
CA ALA A 51 -0.30 -7.17 -1.35
C ALA A 51 -0.10 -8.38 -0.44
N MET A 52 1.05 -9.07 -0.50
CA MET A 52 1.39 -10.22 0.34
C MET A 52 1.94 -9.84 1.72
N GLY A 53 1.83 -8.57 2.13
CA GLY A 53 2.12 -8.09 3.48
C GLY A 53 3.60 -8.04 3.84
N TYR A 54 4.51 -7.94 2.88
CA TYR A 54 5.96 -7.89 3.17
C TYR A 54 6.35 -6.69 4.03
N LEU A 55 5.82 -5.50 3.76
CA LEU A 55 6.08 -4.32 4.58
C LEU A 55 5.44 -4.46 5.97
N VAL A 56 4.21 -4.98 6.05
CA VAL A 56 3.54 -5.25 7.33
C VAL A 56 4.40 -6.19 8.18
N ALA A 57 4.90 -7.29 7.60
CA ALA A 57 5.78 -8.25 8.28
C ALA A 57 7.06 -7.55 8.78
N ALA A 58 7.75 -6.81 7.90
CA ALA A 58 8.99 -6.13 8.21
C ALA A 58 8.84 -5.09 9.36
N LEU A 59 7.75 -4.34 9.36
CA LEU A 59 7.44 -3.37 10.42
C LEU A 59 7.09 -4.07 11.75
N ARG A 60 6.31 -5.16 11.69
CA ARG A 60 5.96 -5.93 12.90
C ARG A 60 7.16 -6.62 13.53
N ASP A 61 8.09 -7.14 12.73
CA ASP A 61 9.36 -7.70 13.19
C ASP A 61 10.24 -6.66 13.93
N ARG A 62 9.99 -5.36 13.69
CA ARG A 62 10.63 -4.21 14.36
C ARG A 62 9.80 -3.64 15.53
N GLY A 63 8.71 -4.31 15.91
CA GLY A 63 7.87 -3.92 17.05
C GLY A 63 6.80 -2.86 16.75
N VAL A 64 6.65 -2.45 15.48
CA VAL A 64 5.58 -1.52 15.06
C VAL A 64 4.25 -2.25 14.95
N LYS A 65 3.16 -1.64 15.39
CA LYS A 65 1.79 -2.15 15.19
C LYS A 65 1.32 -1.88 13.76
N ALA A 66 1.84 -2.64 12.80
CA ALA A 66 1.50 -2.50 11.39
C ALA A 66 0.28 -3.34 11.02
N TYR A 67 -0.56 -2.77 10.17
CA TYR A 67 -1.74 -3.39 9.57
C TYR A 67 -1.67 -3.25 8.07
N GLY A 68 -2.33 -4.17 7.34
CA GLY A 68 -2.39 -4.14 5.89
C GLY A 68 -3.82 -4.23 5.36
N VAL A 69 -4.09 -3.56 4.26
CA VAL A 69 -5.31 -3.73 3.49
C VAL A 69 -4.99 -3.82 2.00
N ASP A 70 -5.58 -4.79 1.33
CA ASP A 70 -5.44 -4.96 -0.11
C ASP A 70 -6.75 -5.43 -0.73
N ILE A 71 -7.00 -5.05 -1.99
CA ILE A 71 -8.20 -5.49 -2.72
C ILE A 71 -8.10 -6.95 -3.16
N SER A 72 -6.88 -7.50 -3.25
CA SER A 72 -6.60 -8.85 -3.69
C SER A 72 -6.82 -9.89 -2.58
N GLN A 73 -7.86 -10.68 -2.72
CA GLN A 73 -8.08 -11.83 -1.83
C GLN A 73 -6.93 -12.85 -1.95
N TYR A 74 -6.37 -13.04 -3.15
CA TYR A 74 -5.24 -13.93 -3.38
C TYR A 74 -4.02 -13.46 -2.57
N ALA A 75 -3.58 -12.22 -2.77
CA ALA A 75 -2.40 -11.70 -2.09
C ALA A 75 -2.52 -11.74 -0.56
N VAL A 76 -3.66 -11.32 -0.01
CA VAL A 76 -3.92 -11.40 1.44
C VAL A 76 -3.93 -12.84 1.95
N SER A 77 -4.33 -13.83 1.14
CA SER A 77 -4.26 -15.24 1.52
C SER A 77 -2.82 -15.77 1.61
N MET A 78 -1.89 -15.13 0.91
CA MET A 78 -0.46 -15.51 0.83
C MET A 78 0.42 -14.85 1.89
N VAL A 79 -0.12 -13.97 2.72
CA VAL A 79 0.65 -13.32 3.79
C VAL A 79 1.23 -14.32 4.78
N ARG A 80 2.38 -14.00 5.35
CA ARG A 80 3.04 -14.79 6.40
C ARG A 80 2.05 -15.11 7.55
N GLU A 81 2.03 -16.33 8.03
CA GLU A 81 0.99 -16.84 8.93
C GLU A 81 0.82 -16.00 10.21
N ASP A 82 1.92 -15.55 10.80
CA ASP A 82 1.92 -14.77 12.04
C ASP A 82 1.38 -13.34 11.88
N ILE A 83 1.40 -12.78 10.67
CA ILE A 83 0.82 -11.45 10.38
C ILE A 83 -0.58 -11.53 9.78
N ARG A 84 -1.10 -12.72 9.48
CA ARG A 84 -2.44 -12.91 8.90
C ARG A 84 -3.56 -12.20 9.67
N PRO A 85 -3.56 -12.15 11.01
CA PRO A 85 -4.58 -11.43 11.77
C PRO A 85 -4.57 -9.90 11.58
N TYR A 86 -3.58 -9.36 10.89
CA TYR A 86 -3.37 -7.92 10.71
C TYR A 86 -3.47 -7.46 9.26
N CYS A 87 -3.74 -8.39 8.33
CA CYS A 87 -3.92 -8.09 6.90
C CYS A 87 -5.34 -8.44 6.47
N PHE A 88 -6.02 -7.50 5.83
CA PHE A 88 -7.44 -7.58 5.52
C PHE A 88 -7.70 -7.35 4.03
N VAL A 89 -8.73 -8.02 3.52
CA VAL A 89 -9.23 -7.72 2.16
C VAL A 89 -10.14 -6.50 2.25
N GLY A 90 -9.86 -5.48 1.44
CA GLY A 90 -10.67 -4.26 1.40
C GLY A 90 -10.27 -3.32 0.27
N SER A 91 -11.17 -2.42 -0.10
CA SER A 91 -10.94 -1.40 -1.12
C SER A 91 -10.61 -0.05 -0.47
N LEU A 92 -9.60 0.66 -0.99
CA LEU A 92 -9.27 2.02 -0.54
C LEU A 92 -10.35 3.06 -0.91
N THR A 93 -11.26 2.70 -1.84
CA THR A 93 -12.35 3.57 -2.28
C THR A 93 -13.63 3.37 -1.48
N GLU A 94 -13.63 2.42 -0.54
CA GLU A 94 -14.77 2.04 0.30
C GLU A 94 -14.41 2.15 1.78
N LYS A 95 -15.39 1.96 2.64
CA LYS A 95 -15.14 1.87 4.09
C LYS A 95 -14.24 0.66 4.37
N LEU A 96 -13.14 0.90 5.06
CA LEU A 96 -12.20 -0.14 5.46
C LEU A 96 -12.83 -1.14 6.44
N PRO A 97 -12.31 -2.39 6.52
CA PRO A 97 -12.74 -3.38 7.50
C PRO A 97 -12.79 -2.82 8.93
N ALA A 98 -13.83 -3.18 9.67
CA ALA A 98 -14.09 -2.63 11.02
C ALA A 98 -13.06 -3.10 12.06
N GLU A 99 -12.30 -4.12 11.75
CA GLU A 99 -11.20 -4.66 12.57
C GLU A 99 -9.95 -3.78 12.53
N LEU A 100 -9.83 -2.90 11.52
CA LEU A 100 -8.73 -1.96 11.40
C LEU A 100 -8.91 -0.77 12.35
N PRO A 101 -7.83 -0.24 12.93
CA PRO A 101 -7.86 1.02 13.67
C PRO A 101 -8.41 2.19 12.84
N GLU A 102 -9.07 3.13 13.51
CA GLU A 102 -9.61 4.34 12.85
C GLU A 102 -8.53 5.37 12.50
N LYS A 103 -7.37 5.32 13.17
CA LYS A 103 -6.26 6.27 13.01
C LYS A 103 -4.91 5.56 13.12
N TYR A 104 -3.92 6.14 12.45
CA TYR A 104 -2.54 5.66 12.43
C TYR A 104 -1.57 6.83 12.54
N ASP A 105 -0.35 6.57 13.04
CA ASP A 105 0.74 7.55 13.02
C ASP A 105 1.27 7.76 11.61
N LEU A 106 1.21 6.69 10.79
CA LEU A 106 1.65 6.71 9.40
C LEU A 106 0.74 5.84 8.53
N VAL A 107 0.34 6.35 7.39
CA VAL A 107 -0.19 5.55 6.28
C VAL A 107 0.90 5.43 5.21
N VAL A 108 1.13 4.22 4.74
CA VAL A 108 2.04 3.93 3.62
C VAL A 108 1.21 3.46 2.44
N THR A 109 1.48 3.97 1.24
CA THR A 109 0.91 3.48 -0.01
C THR A 109 1.97 3.57 -1.11
N ILE A 110 2.47 2.43 -1.55
CA ILE A 110 3.62 2.30 -2.46
C ILE A 110 3.16 1.60 -3.73
N GLU A 111 3.23 2.31 -4.87
CA GLU A 111 2.88 1.78 -6.20
C GLU A 111 1.45 1.17 -6.21
N VAL A 112 0.45 1.97 -5.80
CA VAL A 112 -0.96 1.52 -5.69
C VAL A 112 -1.91 2.44 -6.45
N LEU A 113 -1.76 3.76 -6.31
CA LEU A 113 -2.79 4.69 -6.78
C LEU A 113 -2.83 4.83 -8.31
N GLU A 114 -1.74 4.50 -9.01
CA GLU A 114 -1.69 4.40 -10.47
C GLU A 114 -2.56 3.27 -11.03
N HIS A 115 -2.92 2.30 -10.20
CA HIS A 115 -3.84 1.22 -10.55
C HIS A 115 -5.32 1.60 -10.43
N LEU A 116 -5.63 2.77 -9.87
CA LEU A 116 -6.99 3.27 -9.73
C LEU A 116 -7.31 4.28 -10.82
N TYR A 117 -8.51 4.21 -11.42
CA TYR A 117 -8.96 5.30 -12.27
C TYR A 117 -8.96 6.63 -11.51
N ALA A 118 -8.82 7.76 -12.22
CA ALA A 118 -8.60 9.06 -11.60
C ALA A 118 -9.60 9.41 -10.49
N GLU A 119 -10.90 9.15 -10.71
CA GLU A 119 -11.95 9.41 -9.71
C GLU A 119 -11.80 8.52 -8.46
N ASP A 120 -11.43 7.26 -8.65
CA ASP A 120 -11.21 6.31 -7.56
C ASP A 120 -9.90 6.64 -6.80
N GLY A 121 -8.85 7.06 -7.52
CA GLY A 121 -7.61 7.55 -6.92
C GLY A 121 -7.84 8.79 -6.04
N GLU A 122 -8.64 9.77 -6.51
CA GLU A 122 -9.01 10.93 -5.72
C GLU A 122 -9.81 10.53 -4.46
N ARG A 123 -10.74 9.59 -4.57
CA ARG A 123 -11.52 9.07 -3.45
C ARG A 123 -10.64 8.30 -2.45
N ALA A 124 -9.71 7.47 -2.94
CA ALA A 124 -8.76 6.76 -2.09
C ALA A 124 -7.89 7.75 -1.29
N ILE A 125 -7.33 8.79 -1.93
CA ILE A 125 -6.56 9.83 -1.23
C ILE A 125 -7.41 10.51 -0.14
N GLN A 126 -8.67 10.86 -0.43
CA GLN A 126 -9.55 11.45 0.58
C GLN A 126 -9.71 10.54 1.81
N HIS A 127 -9.87 9.23 1.61
CA HIS A 127 -9.95 8.27 2.72
C HIS A 127 -8.63 8.15 3.47
N LEU A 128 -7.50 8.01 2.77
CA LEU A 128 -6.18 7.86 3.39
C LEU A 128 -5.83 9.10 4.24
N CYS A 129 -6.13 10.30 3.75
CA CYS A 129 -5.93 11.56 4.48
C CYS A 129 -6.79 11.69 5.74
N GLN A 130 -7.87 10.90 5.86
CA GLN A 130 -8.67 10.84 7.09
C GLN A 130 -8.08 9.90 8.14
N LEU A 131 -7.14 9.01 7.77
CA LEU A 131 -6.60 7.96 8.65
C LEU A 131 -5.33 8.38 9.37
N SER A 132 -4.58 9.35 8.83
CA SER A 132 -3.31 9.82 9.40
C SER A 132 -3.00 11.24 8.95
N ASP A 133 -2.21 11.95 9.73
CA ASP A 133 -1.63 13.26 9.38
C ASP A 133 -0.27 13.09 8.66
N THR A 134 0.22 11.86 8.51
CA THR A 134 1.48 11.54 7.83
C THR A 134 1.26 10.42 6.83
N ILE A 135 1.61 10.67 5.55
CA ILE A 135 1.48 9.66 4.49
C ILE A 135 2.82 9.52 3.77
N LEU A 136 3.31 8.29 3.67
CA LEU A 136 4.39 7.92 2.78
C LEU A 136 3.77 7.39 1.49
N PHE A 137 4.01 8.09 0.39
CA PHE A 137 3.40 7.80 -0.91
C PHE A 137 4.47 7.61 -1.98
N SER A 138 4.30 6.60 -2.82
CA SER A 138 4.98 6.50 -4.10
C SER A 138 4.03 6.06 -5.21
N SER A 139 4.36 6.43 -6.43
CA SER A 139 3.68 6.05 -7.66
C SER A 139 4.62 6.28 -8.84
N THR A 140 4.57 5.42 -9.84
CA THR A 140 5.38 5.61 -11.05
C THR A 140 4.91 6.80 -11.87
N PRO A 141 5.83 7.68 -12.33
CA PRO A 141 5.46 8.82 -13.19
C PRO A 141 5.44 8.49 -14.68
N ASP A 142 5.98 7.33 -15.11
CA ASP A 142 6.29 7.05 -16.51
C ASP A 142 6.20 5.57 -16.93
N ASP A 143 5.81 4.66 -16.04
CA ASP A 143 5.58 3.27 -16.42
C ASP A 143 4.19 3.06 -17.02
N PHE A 144 4.12 3.16 -18.34
CA PHE A 144 2.93 2.85 -19.15
C PHE A 144 2.95 1.42 -19.70
N SER A 145 3.93 0.60 -19.33
CA SER A 145 4.09 -0.75 -19.86
C SER A 145 3.23 -1.77 -19.12
N GLU A 146 2.96 -1.55 -17.85
CA GLU A 146 2.09 -2.39 -17.07
C GLU A 146 0.62 -2.12 -17.38
N ARG A 147 -0.13 -3.20 -17.70
CA ARG A 147 -1.52 -3.08 -18.17
C ARG A 147 -2.50 -2.55 -17.13
N THR A 148 -2.16 -2.70 -15.85
CA THR A 148 -3.00 -2.27 -14.74
C THR A 148 -2.72 -0.83 -14.32
N HIS A 149 -1.69 -0.18 -14.88
CA HIS A 149 -1.41 1.23 -14.69
C HIS A 149 -2.36 2.10 -15.52
N VAL A 150 -3.52 2.39 -14.97
CA VAL A 150 -4.59 3.14 -15.65
C VAL A 150 -4.56 4.65 -15.35
N ASN A 151 -3.70 5.09 -14.41
CA ASN A 151 -3.62 6.46 -13.93
C ASN A 151 -2.17 6.86 -13.63
N VAL A 152 -1.27 6.66 -14.60
CA VAL A 152 0.13 7.10 -14.50
C VAL A 152 0.19 8.61 -14.55
N GLN A 153 0.68 9.25 -13.49
CA GLN A 153 0.65 10.69 -13.32
C GLN A 153 1.98 11.22 -12.79
N GLN A 154 2.31 12.47 -13.14
CA GLN A 154 3.45 13.18 -12.58
C GLN A 154 3.23 13.51 -11.10
N ARG A 155 4.34 13.67 -10.36
CA ARG A 155 4.33 14.00 -8.93
C ARG A 155 3.39 15.15 -8.57
N GLU A 156 3.35 16.19 -9.39
CA GLU A 156 2.55 17.40 -9.17
C GLU A 156 1.04 17.14 -9.18
N TYR A 157 0.58 16.10 -9.91
CA TYR A 157 -0.82 15.69 -9.90
C TYR A 157 -1.20 15.14 -8.52
N TRP A 158 -0.41 14.20 -8.01
CA TRP A 158 -0.64 13.60 -6.70
C TRP A 158 -0.49 14.62 -5.57
N ALA A 159 0.55 15.46 -5.60
CA ALA A 159 0.76 16.53 -4.63
C ALA A 159 -0.43 17.48 -4.55
N LYS A 160 -1.05 17.86 -5.68
CA LYS A 160 -2.27 18.67 -5.69
C LYS A 160 -3.45 17.99 -4.99
N LEU A 161 -3.61 16.68 -5.16
CA LEU A 161 -4.67 15.91 -4.49
C LEU A 161 -4.45 15.84 -2.97
N PHE A 162 -3.23 15.58 -2.52
CA PHE A 162 -2.88 15.61 -1.10
C PHE A 162 -3.05 17.02 -0.52
N PHE A 163 -2.61 18.06 -1.22
CA PHE A 163 -2.78 19.44 -0.79
C PHE A 163 -4.27 19.83 -0.62
N LYS A 164 -5.16 19.43 -1.54
CA LYS A 164 -6.60 19.64 -1.41
C LYS A 164 -7.19 19.01 -0.13
N ASN A 165 -6.54 17.97 0.40
CA ASN A 165 -6.93 17.25 1.61
C ASN A 165 -6.15 17.67 2.87
N GLY A 166 -5.44 18.83 2.81
CA GLY A 166 -4.80 19.43 3.98
C GLY A 166 -3.35 19.04 4.22
N PHE A 167 -2.74 18.23 3.34
CA PHE A 167 -1.33 17.87 3.43
C PHE A 167 -0.45 18.95 2.79
N MET A 168 0.67 19.24 3.42
CA MET A 168 1.73 20.10 2.87
C MET A 168 2.97 19.23 2.67
N ASP A 169 3.81 19.58 1.66
CA ASP A 169 5.07 18.87 1.38
C ASP A 169 6.03 18.87 2.58
#